data_15b6b6edf7465f5d6868e3565d879279
#
_entry.id   15b6b6edf7465f5d6868e3565d879279
#
_cell.length_a   1.000
_cell.length_b   1.000
_cell.length_c   1.000
_cell.angle_alpha   90.00
_cell.angle_beta   90.00
_cell.angle_gamma   90.00
#
_symmetry.space_group_name_H-M   'P 1'
#
loop_
_entity.id
_entity.type
_entity.pdbx_description
1 polymer ?
#
loop_
_entity_poly.entity_id
_entity_poly.type
_entity_poly.pdbx_seq_one_letter_code
_entity_poly.pdbx_strand_id
1 'polypeptide(L)'
;ANGSSTDKTFTLTNTGSFTASSVSGSGLSAPYSFKGGAYPGTGGTCAATMAPAATCTIIVTFAPTSTGTHNGQIDIGYNNGVTTQTSSRGVTGIGAPPAVLAISDGATFNFGTKATGSSTDKTFTVTNSGGIDAVSVSTAALTAPFSFKGGSYPGTGGTCSTTIAASASCSVVVTYA
;
A
#
# COMPACT_ATOMS: atom_id res chain seq x y z
N ALA A 1 0.95 -2.20 2.62
CA ALA A 1 0.58 -3.39 3.43
C ALA A 1 1.80 -4.27 3.64
N ASN A 2 1.79 -5.10 4.69
CA ASN A 2 2.76 -6.19 4.82
C ASN A 2 2.64 -7.11 3.60
N GLY A 3 3.80 -7.53 3.06
CA GLY A 3 3.85 -8.35 1.85
C GLY A 3 3.68 -7.58 0.54
N SER A 4 3.49 -6.26 0.58
CA SER A 4 3.57 -5.38 -0.58
C SER A 4 4.85 -4.55 -0.53
N SER A 5 5.26 -4.00 -1.68
CA SER A 5 6.43 -3.14 -1.76
C SER A 5 6.10 -1.80 -2.41
N THR A 6 6.88 -0.79 -2.05
CA THR A 6 6.80 0.56 -2.63
C THR A 6 8.20 1.06 -2.91
N ASP A 7 8.39 1.60 -4.11
CA ASP A 7 9.65 2.20 -4.52
C ASP A 7 9.63 3.71 -4.34
N LYS A 8 10.76 4.26 -3.90
CA LYS A 8 10.97 5.70 -3.81
C LYS A 8 12.29 6.08 -4.48
N THR A 9 12.20 7.05 -5.38
CA THR A 9 13.37 7.64 -6.02
C THR A 9 13.89 8.80 -5.18
N PHE A 10 15.20 8.82 -4.96
CA PHE A 10 15.93 9.92 -4.32
C PHE A 10 16.93 10.49 -5.31
N THR A 11 17.12 11.79 -5.27
CA THR A 11 18.14 12.49 -6.07
C THR A 11 19.39 12.70 -5.22
N LEU A 12 20.53 12.33 -5.76
CA LEU A 12 21.85 12.63 -5.22
C LEU A 12 22.46 13.77 -6.05
N THR A 13 23.05 14.75 -5.39
CA THR A 13 23.69 15.92 -6.04
C THR A 13 25.10 16.06 -5.53
N ASN A 14 26.07 16.19 -6.43
CA ASN A 14 27.43 16.63 -6.06
C ASN A 14 27.47 18.17 -5.98
N THR A 15 27.41 18.72 -4.78
CA THR A 15 27.46 20.17 -4.54
C THR A 15 28.90 20.69 -4.42
N GLY A 16 29.89 19.81 -4.51
CA GLY A 16 31.30 20.17 -4.43
C GLY A 16 31.87 20.70 -5.78
N SER A 17 33.06 21.27 -5.74
CA SER A 17 33.77 21.78 -6.92
C SER A 17 34.60 20.71 -7.63
N PHE A 18 34.74 19.51 -7.06
CA PHE A 18 35.51 18.40 -7.61
C PHE A 18 34.61 17.21 -7.94
N THR A 19 35.09 16.38 -8.84
CA THR A 19 34.41 15.10 -9.16
C THR A 19 34.46 14.19 -7.92
N ALA A 20 33.29 13.75 -7.48
CA ALA A 20 33.19 12.67 -6.50
C ALA A 20 33.46 11.34 -7.20
N SER A 21 34.33 10.52 -6.63
CA SER A 21 34.69 9.18 -7.14
C SER A 21 34.37 8.09 -6.13
N SER A 22 34.41 6.83 -6.55
CA SER A 22 34.06 5.66 -5.72
C SER A 22 32.68 5.80 -5.06
N VAL A 23 31.73 6.44 -5.77
CA VAL A 23 30.38 6.63 -5.26
C VAL A 23 29.68 5.27 -5.19
N SER A 24 29.21 4.93 -4.00
CA SER A 24 28.55 3.65 -3.74
C SER A 24 27.50 3.80 -2.64
N GLY A 25 26.51 2.92 -2.62
CA GLY A 25 25.47 2.94 -1.60
C GLY A 25 25.54 1.75 -0.65
N SER A 26 25.24 2.01 0.62
CA SER A 26 25.18 1.03 1.70
C SER A 26 24.13 1.43 2.75
N GLY A 27 24.18 0.82 3.92
CA GLY A 27 23.36 1.18 5.09
C GLY A 27 21.94 0.63 5.09
N LEU A 28 21.42 0.17 3.94
CA LEU A 28 20.06 -0.39 3.88
C LEU A 28 20.03 -1.83 4.39
N SER A 29 19.05 -2.09 5.25
CA SER A 29 18.71 -3.43 5.75
C SER A 29 17.18 -3.61 5.70
N ALA A 30 16.72 -4.85 5.65
CA ALA A 30 15.29 -5.15 5.62
C ALA A 30 14.52 -4.34 6.68
N PRO A 31 13.37 -3.76 6.33
CA PRO A 31 12.60 -3.94 5.10
C PRO A 31 12.99 -3.00 3.94
N TYR A 32 14.12 -2.32 4.02
CA TYR A 32 14.65 -1.46 2.96
C TYR A 32 15.73 -2.15 2.17
N SER A 33 15.75 -1.90 0.86
CA SER A 33 16.82 -2.33 -0.05
C SER A 33 16.93 -1.36 -1.22
N PHE A 34 18.06 -1.34 -1.92
CA PHE A 34 18.06 -0.77 -3.27
C PHE A 34 17.19 -1.65 -4.16
N LYS A 35 16.40 -1.04 -5.05
CA LYS A 35 15.52 -1.78 -5.97
C LYS A 35 16.33 -2.81 -6.77
N GLY A 36 15.91 -4.07 -6.72
CA GLY A 36 16.65 -5.17 -7.34
C GLY A 36 17.90 -5.62 -6.56
N GLY A 37 18.12 -5.11 -5.33
CA GLY A 37 19.10 -5.60 -4.37
C GLY A 37 20.49 -4.94 -4.41
N ALA A 38 20.81 -4.12 -5.43
CA ALA A 38 22.11 -3.49 -5.58
C ALA A 38 21.99 -1.99 -5.89
N TYR A 39 22.96 -1.20 -5.38
CA TYR A 39 23.10 0.23 -5.73
C TYR A 39 23.29 0.40 -7.24
N PRO A 40 22.68 1.42 -7.88
CA PRO A 40 21.83 2.49 -7.34
C PRO A 40 20.34 2.13 -7.27
N GLY A 41 19.98 0.88 -7.44
CA GLY A 41 18.64 0.37 -7.63
C GLY A 41 18.25 0.31 -9.11
N THR A 42 17.55 -0.74 -9.53
CA THR A 42 17.10 -0.92 -10.92
C THR A 42 16.32 0.31 -11.40
N GLY A 43 16.79 0.96 -12.45
CA GLY A 43 16.27 2.22 -12.98
C GLY A 43 16.89 3.48 -12.36
N GLY A 44 17.75 3.35 -11.35
CA GLY A 44 18.57 4.44 -10.85
C GLY A 44 19.72 4.79 -11.83
N THR A 45 20.18 6.04 -11.80
CA THR A 45 21.16 6.57 -12.76
C THR A 45 22.51 6.88 -12.16
N CYS A 46 22.67 6.72 -10.83
CA CYS A 46 23.96 7.00 -10.17
C CYS A 46 25.02 5.99 -10.59
N ALA A 47 26.20 6.53 -10.91
CA ALA A 47 27.40 5.76 -11.26
C ALA A 47 28.47 5.94 -10.17
N ALA A 48 29.62 5.27 -10.35
CA ALA A 48 30.74 5.35 -9.44
C ALA A 48 31.46 6.73 -9.43
N THR A 49 31.09 7.64 -10.33
CA THR A 49 31.63 8.99 -10.40
C THR A 49 30.54 10.02 -10.64
N MET A 50 30.67 11.20 -10.04
CA MET A 50 29.77 12.33 -10.24
C MET A 50 30.58 13.62 -10.43
N ALA A 51 30.44 14.26 -11.59
CA ALA A 51 31.05 15.57 -11.86
C ALA A 51 30.49 16.64 -10.92
N PRO A 52 31.18 17.79 -10.75
CA PRO A 52 30.65 18.95 -10.03
C PRO A 52 29.27 19.35 -10.56
N ALA A 53 28.36 19.73 -9.67
CA ALA A 53 26.97 20.11 -9.93
C ALA A 53 26.11 19.01 -10.61
N ALA A 54 26.63 17.82 -10.87
CA ALA A 54 25.86 16.72 -11.45
C ALA A 54 24.83 16.17 -10.46
N THR A 55 23.75 15.64 -11.02
CA THR A 55 22.70 14.93 -10.28
C THR A 55 22.51 13.53 -10.85
N CYS A 56 22.12 12.61 -10.00
CA CYS A 56 21.70 11.26 -10.38
C CYS A 56 20.62 10.73 -9.44
N THR A 57 20.06 9.59 -9.74
CA THR A 57 18.99 9.00 -8.94
C THR A 57 19.38 7.64 -8.37
N ILE A 58 18.90 7.38 -7.15
CA ILE A 58 18.86 6.05 -6.53
C ILE A 58 17.41 5.66 -6.28
N ILE A 59 17.12 4.38 -6.36
CA ILE A 59 15.77 3.86 -6.11
C ILE A 59 15.83 2.87 -4.96
N VAL A 60 15.06 3.15 -3.93
CA VAL A 60 14.95 2.34 -2.71
C VAL A 60 13.56 1.73 -2.65
N THR A 61 13.51 0.43 -2.38
CA THR A 61 12.28 -0.34 -2.13
C THR A 61 12.06 -0.47 -0.62
N PHE A 62 10.85 -0.21 -0.18
CA PHE A 62 10.34 -0.54 1.16
C PHE A 62 9.37 -1.71 1.04
N ALA A 63 9.68 -2.84 1.67
CA ALA A 63 8.90 -4.10 1.60
C ALA A 63 8.69 -4.68 3.02
N PRO A 64 7.77 -4.11 3.83
CA PRO A 64 7.55 -4.55 5.20
C PRO A 64 6.92 -5.95 5.25
N THR A 65 7.42 -6.79 6.15
CA THR A 65 6.88 -8.12 6.47
C THR A 65 6.17 -8.15 7.83
N SER A 66 6.31 -7.08 8.64
CA SER A 66 5.67 -6.94 9.94
C SER A 66 5.02 -5.56 10.08
N THR A 67 4.07 -5.47 11.02
CA THR A 67 3.39 -4.21 11.36
C THR A 67 4.29 -3.30 12.19
N GLY A 68 4.00 -2.00 12.13
CA GLY A 68 4.67 -0.98 12.92
C GLY A 68 5.60 -0.11 12.10
N THR A 69 6.28 0.81 12.78
CA THR A 69 7.23 1.73 12.18
C THR A 69 8.58 1.05 11.96
N HIS A 70 9.10 1.17 10.77
CA HIS A 70 10.43 0.72 10.39
C HIS A 70 11.28 1.94 10.05
N ASN A 71 12.46 2.02 10.66
CA ASN A 71 13.45 3.06 10.37
C ASN A 71 14.64 2.42 9.66
N GLY A 72 15.24 3.17 8.75
CA GLY A 72 16.43 2.76 8.02
C GLY A 72 17.28 3.97 7.66
N GLN A 73 18.42 3.73 7.06
CA GLN A 73 19.35 4.77 6.63
C GLN A 73 19.96 4.39 5.28
N ILE A 74 20.00 5.35 4.39
CA ILE A 74 20.75 5.28 3.15
C ILE A 74 22.08 5.95 3.41
N ASP A 75 23.19 5.25 3.17
CA ASP A 75 24.54 5.79 3.24
C ASP A 75 25.17 5.76 1.85
N ILE A 76 25.65 6.92 1.40
CA ILE A 76 26.39 7.05 0.15
C ILE A 76 27.84 7.39 0.47
N GLY A 77 28.70 6.40 0.30
CA GLY A 77 30.14 6.57 0.39
C GLY A 77 30.71 7.17 -0.90
N TYR A 78 31.69 8.04 -0.79
CA TYR A 78 32.38 8.63 -1.93
C TYR A 78 33.74 9.20 -1.52
N ASN A 79 34.64 9.45 -2.48
CA ASN A 79 35.86 10.23 -2.28
C ASN A 79 35.64 11.64 -2.87
N ASN A 80 35.87 12.66 -2.07
CA ASN A 80 35.64 14.06 -2.43
C ASN A 80 36.81 14.72 -3.19
N GLY A 81 37.81 13.96 -3.60
CA GLY A 81 39.06 14.40 -4.21
C GLY A 81 40.22 14.54 -3.21
N VAL A 82 39.92 14.41 -1.91
CA VAL A 82 40.95 14.50 -0.82
C VAL A 82 40.85 13.24 0.07
N THR A 83 39.64 12.91 0.51
CA THR A 83 39.42 11.80 1.48
C THR A 83 38.05 11.16 1.26
N THR A 84 37.87 9.97 1.82
CA THR A 84 36.59 9.27 1.84
C THR A 84 35.58 10.00 2.73
N GLN A 85 34.36 10.12 2.24
CA GLN A 85 33.22 10.74 2.92
C GLN A 85 32.01 9.83 2.86
N THR A 86 31.01 10.09 3.73
CA THR A 86 29.70 9.46 3.67
C THR A 86 28.61 10.52 3.80
N SER A 87 27.64 10.46 2.89
CA SER A 87 26.42 11.26 2.98
C SER A 87 25.27 10.33 3.38
N SER A 88 24.57 10.65 4.46
CA SER A 88 23.54 9.78 5.04
C SER A 88 22.16 10.41 4.99
N ARG A 89 21.12 9.57 4.78
CA ARG A 89 19.72 9.98 4.83
C ARG A 89 18.88 8.92 5.54
N GLY A 90 18.22 9.34 6.64
CA GLY A 90 17.21 8.51 7.29
C GLY A 90 15.98 8.29 6.41
N VAL A 91 15.41 7.10 6.47
CA VAL A 91 14.14 6.74 5.86
C VAL A 91 13.23 6.08 6.90
N THR A 92 11.93 6.30 6.79
CA THR A 92 10.93 5.68 7.67
C THR A 92 9.73 5.22 6.84
N GLY A 93 9.10 4.14 7.29
CA GLY A 93 7.87 3.61 6.69
C GLY A 93 7.06 2.82 7.72
N ILE A 94 5.77 2.63 7.43
CA ILE A 94 4.86 1.89 8.32
C ILE A 94 4.38 0.63 7.60
N GLY A 95 4.63 -0.53 8.22
CA GLY A 95 3.99 -1.79 7.86
C GLY A 95 2.59 -1.87 8.48
N ALA A 96 1.59 -2.25 7.69
CA ALA A 96 0.22 -2.40 8.14
C ALA A 96 -0.36 -3.74 7.66
N PRO A 97 -1.28 -4.39 8.41
CA PRO A 97 -1.93 -5.62 7.96
C PRO A 97 -2.75 -5.34 6.70
N PRO A 98 -2.88 -6.32 5.78
CA PRO A 98 -3.76 -6.21 4.63
C PRO A 98 -5.21 -5.87 5.02
N ALA A 99 -6.02 -5.40 4.06
CA ALA A 99 -7.45 -5.27 4.23
C ALA A 99 -8.08 -6.66 4.46
N VAL A 100 -9.00 -6.74 5.42
CA VAL A 100 -9.77 -7.94 5.74
C VAL A 100 -11.22 -7.55 5.87
N LEU A 101 -12.06 -8.00 4.91
CA LEU A 101 -13.49 -7.70 4.92
C LEU A 101 -14.28 -8.83 5.58
N ALA A 102 -15.20 -8.46 6.44
CA ALA A 102 -16.19 -9.34 7.05
C ALA A 102 -17.60 -8.75 6.88
N ILE A 103 -18.59 -9.61 6.61
CA ILE A 103 -20.01 -9.25 6.54
C ILE A 103 -20.67 -9.68 7.85
N SER A 104 -21.56 -8.86 8.39
CA SER A 104 -22.31 -9.13 9.61
C SER A 104 -23.26 -10.34 9.49
N ASP A 105 -23.81 -10.78 10.63
CA ASP A 105 -24.85 -11.80 10.76
C ASP A 105 -24.42 -13.25 10.41
N GLY A 106 -23.10 -13.52 10.42
CA GLY A 106 -22.56 -14.87 10.30
C GLY A 106 -22.52 -15.41 8.86
N ALA A 107 -22.30 -16.71 8.73
CA ALA A 107 -22.13 -17.36 7.43
C ALA A 107 -23.42 -17.46 6.61
N THR A 108 -24.58 -17.50 7.28
CA THR A 108 -25.91 -17.59 6.65
C THR A 108 -26.91 -16.76 7.45
N PHE A 109 -27.56 -15.82 6.77
CA PHE A 109 -28.70 -15.09 7.35
C PHE A 109 -30.00 -15.69 6.84
N ASN A 110 -30.92 -16.00 7.75
CA ASN A 110 -32.24 -16.57 7.42
C ASN A 110 -33.28 -15.45 7.43
N PHE A 111 -33.88 -15.17 6.27
CA PHE A 111 -34.95 -14.19 6.13
C PHE A 111 -36.30 -14.66 6.72
N GLY A 112 -36.38 -15.90 7.18
CA GLY A 112 -37.61 -16.50 7.72
C GLY A 112 -38.63 -16.85 6.65
N THR A 113 -39.82 -17.29 7.08
CA THR A 113 -40.93 -17.58 6.20
C THR A 113 -41.65 -16.31 5.80
N LYS A 114 -41.84 -16.09 4.49
CA LYS A 114 -42.52 -14.94 3.92
C LYS A 114 -43.69 -15.37 3.04
N ALA A 115 -44.74 -14.57 3.01
CA ALA A 115 -45.85 -14.80 2.08
C ALA A 115 -45.35 -14.60 0.64
N THR A 116 -45.81 -15.42 -0.29
CA THR A 116 -45.53 -15.27 -1.72
C THR A 116 -45.97 -13.88 -2.21
N GLY A 117 -45.10 -13.18 -2.94
CA GLY A 117 -45.32 -11.82 -3.41
C GLY A 117 -45.03 -10.71 -2.38
N SER A 118 -44.57 -11.05 -1.17
CA SER A 118 -44.05 -10.06 -0.20
C SER A 118 -42.55 -9.89 -0.35
N SER A 119 -42.01 -8.75 0.08
CA SER A 119 -40.58 -8.49 0.12
C SER A 119 -40.09 -8.04 1.51
N THR A 120 -38.86 -8.30 1.80
CA THR A 120 -38.20 -7.87 3.07
C THR A 120 -36.79 -7.44 2.78
N ASP A 121 -36.42 -6.30 3.34
CA ASP A 121 -35.06 -5.77 3.26
C ASP A 121 -34.27 -6.13 4.51
N LYS A 122 -33.00 -6.44 4.33
CA LYS A 122 -32.01 -6.59 5.41
C LYS A 122 -30.78 -5.76 5.08
N THR A 123 -30.36 -4.97 6.05
CA THR A 123 -29.08 -4.27 5.99
C THR A 123 -28.00 -5.12 6.62
N PHE A 124 -26.94 -5.38 5.87
CA PHE A 124 -25.72 -6.00 6.36
C PHE A 124 -24.64 -4.96 6.51
N THR A 125 -23.79 -5.10 7.54
CA THR A 125 -22.62 -4.28 7.72
C THR A 125 -21.40 -5.00 7.16
N VAL A 126 -20.62 -4.32 6.33
CA VAL A 126 -19.33 -4.79 5.85
C VAL A 126 -18.26 -4.02 6.59
N THR A 127 -17.38 -4.71 7.30
CA THR A 127 -16.29 -4.12 8.10
C THR A 127 -14.94 -4.49 7.51
N ASN A 128 -14.07 -3.52 7.31
CA ASN A 128 -12.66 -3.73 7.03
C ASN A 128 -11.88 -3.70 8.36
N SER A 129 -11.49 -4.84 8.87
CA SER A 129 -10.66 -4.97 10.08
C SER A 129 -9.16 -4.87 9.81
N GLY A 130 -8.77 -4.71 8.55
CA GLY A 130 -7.37 -4.52 8.15
C GLY A 130 -6.83 -3.12 8.44
N GLY A 131 -5.52 -2.97 8.31
CA GLY A 131 -4.82 -1.70 8.54
C GLY A 131 -4.62 -0.84 7.29
N ILE A 132 -5.13 -1.28 6.12
CA ILE A 132 -5.14 -0.52 4.88
C ILE A 132 -6.52 -0.55 4.25
N ASP A 133 -6.78 0.37 3.33
CA ASP A 133 -8.03 0.44 2.59
C ASP A 133 -8.23 -0.83 1.73
N ALA A 134 -9.45 -1.37 1.74
CA ALA A 134 -9.89 -2.31 0.74
C ALA A 134 -10.29 -1.55 -0.51
N VAL A 135 -9.61 -1.79 -1.62
CA VAL A 135 -9.87 -1.13 -2.91
C VAL A 135 -10.45 -2.12 -3.92
N SER A 136 -11.09 -1.60 -4.98
CA SER A 136 -11.75 -2.41 -6.01
C SER A 136 -12.81 -3.36 -5.43
N VAL A 137 -13.48 -2.92 -4.37
CA VAL A 137 -14.57 -3.69 -3.76
C VAL A 137 -15.73 -3.77 -4.77
N SER A 138 -16.10 -5.00 -5.10
CA SER A 138 -17.19 -5.30 -6.02
C SER A 138 -17.91 -6.55 -5.56
N THR A 139 -19.13 -6.75 -6.05
CA THR A 139 -19.90 -7.97 -5.80
C THR A 139 -20.45 -8.51 -7.12
N ALA A 140 -20.66 -9.83 -7.17
CA ALA A 140 -21.49 -10.42 -8.20
C ALA A 140 -22.96 -9.99 -8.01
N ALA A 141 -23.74 -10.00 -9.09
CA ALA A 141 -25.17 -9.84 -8.99
C ALA A 141 -25.78 -10.96 -8.12
N LEU A 142 -26.74 -10.59 -7.29
CA LEU A 142 -27.50 -11.59 -6.54
C LEU A 142 -28.50 -12.28 -7.48
N THR A 143 -28.77 -13.58 -7.23
CA THR A 143 -29.76 -14.36 -7.97
C THR A 143 -31.10 -14.39 -7.22
N ALA A 144 -32.20 -14.34 -7.98
CA ALA A 144 -33.53 -14.48 -7.40
C ALA A 144 -33.63 -15.70 -6.48
N PRO A 145 -34.32 -15.59 -5.33
CA PRO A 145 -35.18 -14.47 -4.89
C PRO A 145 -34.47 -13.30 -4.18
N PHE A 146 -33.16 -13.22 -4.28
CA PHE A 146 -32.36 -12.12 -3.66
C PHE A 146 -31.97 -11.09 -4.69
N SER A 147 -31.97 -9.83 -4.28
CA SER A 147 -31.45 -8.69 -5.06
C SER A 147 -30.86 -7.63 -4.13
N PHE A 148 -30.02 -6.76 -4.64
CA PHE A 148 -29.73 -5.49 -3.94
C PHE A 148 -30.97 -4.61 -3.99
N LYS A 149 -31.32 -3.95 -2.90
CA LYS A 149 -32.47 -3.03 -2.86
C LYS A 149 -32.36 -1.98 -3.96
N GLY A 150 -33.34 -1.91 -4.84
CA GLY A 150 -33.29 -1.04 -6.01
C GLY A 150 -32.46 -1.57 -7.18
N GLY A 151 -31.99 -2.82 -7.12
CA GLY A 151 -31.40 -3.57 -8.24
C GLY A 151 -29.88 -3.50 -8.41
N SER A 152 -29.18 -2.60 -7.72
CA SER A 152 -27.71 -2.44 -7.85
C SER A 152 -27.01 -2.30 -6.50
N TYR A 153 -25.76 -2.77 -6.43
CA TYR A 153 -24.90 -2.60 -5.27
C TYR A 153 -24.66 -1.13 -4.94
N PRO A 154 -24.65 -0.72 -3.68
CA PRO A 154 -24.81 -1.50 -2.45
C PRO A 154 -26.25 -1.69 -1.97
N GLY A 155 -27.22 -1.38 -2.78
CA GLY A 155 -28.65 -1.30 -2.47
C GLY A 155 -29.06 0.10 -2.01
N THR A 156 -30.27 0.54 -2.37
CA THR A 156 -30.80 1.85 -1.94
C THR A 156 -30.76 1.97 -0.42
N GLY A 157 -30.06 2.99 0.09
CA GLY A 157 -29.80 3.20 1.52
C GLY A 157 -28.53 2.52 2.03
N GLY A 158 -27.85 1.73 1.20
CA GLY A 158 -26.51 1.21 1.50
C GLY A 158 -25.44 2.29 1.31
N THR A 159 -24.30 2.14 2.02
CA THR A 159 -23.22 3.15 2.03
C THR A 159 -21.89 2.61 1.49
N CYS A 160 -21.81 1.29 1.19
CA CYS A 160 -20.57 0.73 0.64
C CYS A 160 -20.28 1.27 -0.76
N SER A 161 -18.99 1.46 -1.03
CA SER A 161 -18.47 1.91 -2.32
C SER A 161 -17.39 0.94 -2.82
N THR A 162 -16.66 1.32 -3.86
CA THR A 162 -15.49 0.57 -4.37
C THR A 162 -14.28 0.64 -3.45
N THR A 163 -14.33 1.45 -2.38
CA THR A 163 -13.27 1.55 -1.36
C THR A 163 -13.91 1.54 0.03
N ILE A 164 -13.35 0.71 0.92
CA ILE A 164 -13.69 0.70 2.35
C ILE A 164 -12.41 0.99 3.11
N ALA A 165 -12.34 2.13 3.78
CA ALA A 165 -11.15 2.58 4.49
C ALA A 165 -10.70 1.58 5.58
N ALA A 166 -9.44 1.64 5.95
CA ALA A 166 -8.88 0.86 7.06
C ALA A 166 -9.71 1.08 8.35
N SER A 167 -10.03 0.00 9.05
CA SER A 167 -10.80 0.01 10.29
C SER A 167 -12.21 0.65 10.18
N ALA A 168 -12.74 0.79 8.97
CA ALA A 168 -14.06 1.37 8.72
C ALA A 168 -15.09 0.30 8.39
N SER A 169 -16.37 0.72 8.46
CA SER A 169 -17.51 -0.10 8.08
C SER A 169 -18.44 0.67 7.14
N CYS A 170 -19.16 -0.08 6.33
CA CYS A 170 -20.22 0.43 5.46
C CYS A 170 -21.40 -0.56 5.44
N SER A 171 -22.48 -0.21 4.77
CA SER A 171 -23.69 -1.03 4.72
C SER A 171 -24.06 -1.45 3.29
N VAL A 172 -24.65 -2.64 3.19
CA VAL A 172 -25.25 -3.20 1.98
C VAL A 172 -26.69 -3.57 2.31
N VAL A 173 -27.63 -3.24 1.42
CA VAL A 173 -29.06 -3.56 1.63
C VAL A 173 -29.50 -4.59 0.59
N VAL A 174 -29.97 -5.74 1.10
CA VAL A 174 -30.44 -6.86 0.30
C VAL A 174 -31.95 -7.02 0.50
N THR A 175 -32.67 -7.21 -0.59
CA THR A 175 -34.10 -7.54 -0.63
C THR A 175 -34.26 -9.04 -0.92
N TYR A 176 -35.10 -9.68 -0.15
CA TYR A 176 -35.68 -11.02 -0.41
C TYR A 176 -37.15 -10.86 -0.83
N ALA A 177 -37.52 -11.32 -2.03
CA ALA A 177 -38.86 -11.18 -2.60
C ALA A 177 -39.37 -12.47 -3.25
#